data_8b9d40cebb545eecaf5489a388ea8d6a
#
_entry.id   8b9d40cebb545eecaf5489a388ea8d6a
#
_cell.length_a   1.000
_cell.length_b   1.000
_cell.length_c   1.000
_cell.angle_alpha   90.00
_cell.angle_beta   90.00
_cell.angle_gamma   90.00
#
_symmetry.space_group_name_H-M   'P 1'
#
loop_
_entity.id
_entity.type
_entity.pdbx_description
1 polymer ?
#
loop_
_entity_poly.entity_id
_entity_poly.type
_entity_poly.pdbx_seq_one_letter_code
_entity_poly.pdbx_strand_id
1 'polypeptide(L)'
;YALDFRKSDSSDMYFFNKYAATFKPQNSEEERSQTFYVKKNAGITAKEAYNLLSGRAVNKDLTNAEGQPYNAWMQIDFSQKDNHGNHKYKMIHQGYGYDLEKELSKHPLKELNDQVSKERLMRSLERGNLHQVTFAKADREDKMFIEASPKKKYLNVYNSNLKKVFQENERKGVQEA
;
A
#
# COMPACT_ATOMS: atom_id res chain seq x y z
N TYR A 1 16.21 -7.41 -6.53
CA TYR A 1 16.43 -7.39 -5.06
C TYR A 1 17.87 -7.74 -4.75
N ALA A 2 18.51 -6.97 -3.85
CA ALA A 2 19.78 -7.29 -3.24
C ALA A 2 19.58 -7.59 -1.76
N LEU A 3 20.11 -8.69 -1.27
CA LEU A 3 19.94 -9.16 0.09
C LEU A 3 21.20 -8.90 0.92
N ASP A 4 21.05 -8.42 2.13
CA ASP A 4 22.14 -8.15 3.08
C ASP A 4 21.97 -9.02 4.33
N PHE A 5 23.00 -9.81 4.62
CA PHE A 5 23.05 -10.67 5.78
C PHE A 5 24.20 -10.20 6.71
N ARG A 6 23.89 -10.08 7.99
CA ARG A 6 24.87 -9.72 9.01
C ARG A 6 25.19 -10.92 9.90
N LYS A 7 26.48 -11.19 10.08
CA LYS A 7 26.94 -12.23 11.02
C LYS A 7 26.64 -11.79 12.46
N SER A 8 26.22 -12.74 13.30
CA SER A 8 26.05 -12.53 14.73
C SER A 8 27.42 -12.35 15.41
N ASP A 9 27.47 -11.43 16.38
CA ASP A 9 28.69 -11.23 17.19
C ASP A 9 28.90 -12.36 18.21
N SER A 10 27.87 -13.17 18.50
CA SER A 10 27.87 -14.21 19.52
C SER A 10 27.79 -15.65 19.02
N SER A 11 27.59 -15.84 17.70
CA SER A 11 27.47 -17.17 17.09
C SER A 11 27.86 -17.15 15.61
N ASP A 12 28.03 -18.32 15.00
CA ASP A 12 28.32 -18.43 13.56
C ASP A 12 27.07 -18.28 12.66
N MET A 13 25.97 -17.80 13.22
CA MET A 13 24.75 -17.59 12.47
C MET A 13 24.73 -16.23 11.77
N TYR A 14 24.14 -16.21 10.57
CA TYR A 14 23.90 -15.00 9.79
C TYR A 14 22.42 -14.63 9.88
N PHE A 15 22.17 -13.34 10.12
CA PHE A 15 20.81 -12.82 10.16
C PHE A 15 20.52 -11.98 8.92
N PHE A 16 19.37 -12.21 8.33
CA PHE A 16 18.84 -11.37 7.26
C PHE A 16 18.43 -10.02 7.85
N ASN A 17 19.16 -8.96 7.52
CA ASN A 17 19.03 -7.65 8.14
C ASN A 17 18.26 -6.64 7.30
N LYS A 18 18.56 -6.57 6.01
CA LYS A 18 17.95 -5.63 5.08
C LYS A 18 18.04 -6.15 3.65
N TYR A 19 17.25 -5.58 2.78
CA TYR A 19 17.36 -5.80 1.34
C TYR A 19 17.10 -4.51 0.57
N ALA A 20 17.73 -4.37 -0.57
CA ALA A 20 17.45 -3.30 -1.51
C ALA A 20 16.53 -3.80 -2.63
N ALA A 21 15.54 -3.02 -2.96
CA ALA A 21 14.65 -3.26 -4.09
C ALA A 21 14.71 -2.10 -5.06
N THR A 22 14.82 -2.41 -6.35
CA THR A 22 14.76 -1.43 -7.44
C THR A 22 13.55 -1.72 -8.29
N PHE A 23 12.79 -0.71 -8.59
CA PHE A 23 11.59 -0.76 -9.42
C PHE A 23 11.72 0.22 -10.58
N LYS A 24 11.47 -0.27 -11.79
CA LYS A 24 11.36 0.56 -12.98
C LYS A 24 9.93 0.50 -13.49
N PRO A 25 9.17 1.61 -13.44
CA PRO A 25 7.83 1.64 -14.01
C PRO A 25 7.86 1.31 -15.48
N GLN A 26 6.82 0.64 -15.97
CA GLN A 26 6.69 0.33 -17.38
C GLN A 26 6.61 1.63 -18.20
N ASN A 27 7.36 1.70 -19.30
CA ASN A 27 7.45 2.88 -20.17
C ASN A 27 8.03 4.13 -19.49
N SER A 28 8.88 3.97 -18.49
CA SER A 28 9.59 5.07 -17.82
C SER A 28 11.09 4.82 -17.81
N GLU A 29 11.88 5.88 -17.99
CA GLU A 29 13.32 5.85 -17.78
C GLU A 29 13.69 5.97 -16.29
N GLU A 30 12.72 6.35 -15.46
CA GLU A 30 12.91 6.54 -14.03
C GLU A 30 13.01 5.21 -13.29
N GLU A 31 14.06 5.06 -12.50
CA GLU A 31 14.22 3.96 -11.55
C GLU A 31 14.00 4.46 -10.12
N ARG A 32 13.31 3.65 -9.32
CA ARG A 32 13.08 3.91 -7.89
C ARG A 32 13.70 2.80 -7.07
N SER A 33 14.62 3.16 -6.18
CA SER A 33 15.31 2.21 -5.31
C SER A 33 15.08 2.57 -3.85
N GLN A 34 14.93 1.54 -3.03
CA GLN A 34 14.73 1.67 -1.59
C GLN A 34 15.37 0.50 -0.86
N THR A 35 16.00 0.79 0.28
CA THR A 35 16.45 -0.23 1.21
C THR A 35 15.41 -0.45 2.29
N PHE A 36 14.99 -1.70 2.46
CA PHE A 36 14.02 -2.12 3.47
C PHE A 36 14.72 -2.93 4.56
N TYR A 37 14.47 -2.57 5.81
CA TYR A 37 15.03 -3.25 6.97
C TYR A 37 14.09 -4.35 7.45
N VAL A 38 14.63 -5.54 7.68
CA VAL A 38 13.90 -6.66 8.26
C VAL A 38 13.90 -6.50 9.77
N LYS A 39 12.79 -5.97 10.30
CA LYS A 39 12.58 -5.86 11.74
C LYS A 39 11.67 -7.01 12.20
N LYS A 40 12.01 -7.58 13.35
CA LYS A 40 11.15 -8.57 14.00
C LYS A 40 9.76 -7.92 14.24
N ASN A 41 8.73 -8.46 13.66
CA ASN A 41 7.32 -8.05 13.73
C ASN A 41 6.86 -6.84 12.88
N ALA A 42 7.76 -6.16 12.13
CA ALA A 42 7.34 -5.02 11.29
C ALA A 42 8.07 -4.98 9.93
N GLY A 43 8.60 -6.12 9.48
CA GLY A 43 9.32 -6.22 8.22
C GLY A 43 8.40 -5.99 7.00
N ILE A 44 8.91 -5.24 6.03
CA ILE A 44 8.25 -5.08 4.73
C ILE A 44 8.56 -6.32 3.88
N THR A 45 7.53 -7.00 3.41
CA THR A 45 7.68 -8.14 2.48
C THR A 45 8.09 -7.66 1.08
N ALA A 46 8.63 -8.54 0.25
CA ALA A 46 8.98 -8.21 -1.14
C ALA A 46 7.78 -7.69 -1.95
N LYS A 47 6.59 -8.26 -1.74
CA LYS A 47 5.36 -7.79 -2.40
C LYS A 47 4.94 -6.40 -1.91
N GLU A 48 5.02 -6.14 -0.61
CA GLU A 48 4.76 -4.82 -0.05
C GLU A 48 5.78 -3.78 -0.52
N ALA A 49 7.06 -4.15 -0.64
CA ALA A 49 8.11 -3.30 -1.22
C ALA A 49 7.79 -2.92 -2.67
N TYR A 50 7.36 -3.87 -3.48
CA TYR A 50 6.89 -3.60 -4.83
C TYR A 50 5.72 -2.61 -4.84
N ASN A 51 4.74 -2.81 -3.97
CA ASN A 51 3.56 -1.94 -3.85
C ASN A 51 3.96 -0.51 -3.43
N LEU A 52 4.85 -0.38 -2.44
CA LEU A 52 5.36 0.92 -1.99
C LEU A 52 6.14 1.65 -3.09
N LEU A 53 7.02 0.95 -3.79
CA LEU A 53 7.80 1.52 -4.90
C LEU A 53 6.93 1.88 -6.11
N SER A 54 5.78 1.23 -6.26
CA SER A 54 4.76 1.59 -7.25
C SER A 54 3.95 2.84 -6.86
N GLY A 55 4.15 3.38 -5.66
CA GLY A 55 3.45 4.55 -5.12
C GLY A 55 2.19 4.23 -4.32
N ARG A 56 1.91 2.95 -4.06
CA ARG A 56 0.73 2.52 -3.26
C ARG A 56 1.03 2.54 -1.77
N ALA A 57 -0.04 2.64 -0.97
CA ALA A 57 0.04 2.64 0.47
C ALA A 57 -0.09 1.21 1.04
N VAL A 58 0.65 0.93 2.11
CA VAL A 58 0.64 -0.34 2.84
C VAL A 58 0.26 -0.09 4.29
N ASN A 59 -0.71 -0.83 4.83
CA ASN A 59 -1.08 -0.79 6.23
C ASN A 59 -0.21 -1.74 7.05
N LYS A 60 0.36 -1.26 8.15
CA LYS A 60 1.24 -2.05 9.02
C LYS A 60 0.94 -1.81 10.49
N ASP A 61 1.05 -2.89 11.25
CA ASP A 61 1.19 -2.80 12.69
C ASP A 61 2.66 -2.53 13.02
N LEU A 62 2.90 -1.44 13.70
CA LEU A 62 4.22 -0.89 14.00
C LEU A 62 4.39 -0.75 15.51
N THR A 63 5.62 -0.50 15.93
CA THR A 63 5.94 -0.23 17.33
C THR A 63 6.69 1.09 17.40
N ASN A 64 6.25 1.99 18.29
CA ASN A 64 6.93 3.26 18.51
C ASN A 64 8.22 3.09 19.31
N ALA A 65 8.95 4.20 19.54
CA ALA A 65 10.21 4.21 20.29
C ALA A 65 10.04 3.73 21.76
N GLU A 66 8.84 3.85 22.32
CA GLU A 66 8.50 3.43 23.68
C GLU A 66 8.04 1.96 23.77
N GLY A 67 8.05 1.24 22.64
CA GLY A 67 7.61 -0.15 22.56
C GLY A 67 6.10 -0.35 22.47
N GLN A 68 5.33 0.72 22.28
CA GLN A 68 3.88 0.65 22.16
C GLN A 68 3.45 0.32 20.73
N PRO A 69 2.51 -0.62 20.53
CA PRO A 69 2.00 -0.95 19.20
C PRO A 69 1.07 0.14 18.70
N TYR A 70 1.14 0.39 17.40
CA TYR A 70 0.20 1.25 16.69
C TYR A 70 0.03 0.77 15.26
N ASN A 71 -1.08 1.14 14.62
CA ASN A 71 -1.35 0.85 13.21
C ASN A 71 -1.29 2.13 12.38
N ALA A 72 -0.67 2.06 11.23
CA ALA A 72 -0.61 3.17 10.28
C ALA A 72 -0.54 2.68 8.84
N TRP A 73 -1.01 3.52 7.93
CA TRP A 73 -0.73 3.39 6.51
C TRP A 73 0.60 4.05 6.20
N MET A 74 1.45 3.35 5.47
CA MET A 74 2.75 3.84 5.01
C MET A 74 2.70 4.08 3.50
N GLN A 75 3.24 5.19 3.06
CA GLN A 75 3.42 5.50 1.64
C GLN A 75 4.77 6.18 1.45
N ILE A 76 5.48 5.84 0.38
CA ILE A 76 6.77 6.48 0.09
C ILE A 76 6.53 7.89 -0.46
N ASP A 77 7.27 8.84 0.07
CA ASP A 77 7.38 10.20 -0.48
C ASP A 77 8.61 10.28 -1.40
N PHE A 78 8.40 10.14 -2.69
CA PHE A 78 9.50 10.17 -3.67
C PHE A 78 10.15 11.54 -3.83
N SER A 79 9.56 12.60 -3.28
CA SER A 79 10.12 13.96 -3.31
C SER A 79 11.16 14.22 -2.23
N GLN A 80 11.26 13.36 -1.22
CA GLN A 80 12.15 13.54 -0.07
C GLN A 80 13.01 12.30 0.16
N LYS A 81 14.31 12.53 0.37
CA LYS A 81 15.27 11.50 0.73
C LYS A 81 15.90 11.78 2.09
N ASP A 82 16.27 10.71 2.79
CA ASP A 82 17.04 10.79 4.02
C ASP A 82 18.57 10.89 3.72
N ASN A 83 19.38 10.96 4.77
CA ASN A 83 20.84 11.05 4.64
C ASN A 83 21.51 9.79 4.06
N HIS A 84 20.77 8.68 3.95
CA HIS A 84 21.27 7.41 3.42
C HIS A 84 20.79 7.13 1.98
N GLY A 85 20.13 8.09 1.35
CA GLY A 85 19.60 7.98 -0.01
C GLY A 85 18.28 7.23 -0.13
N ASN A 86 17.66 6.84 0.97
CA ASN A 86 16.31 6.27 1.01
C ASN A 86 15.25 7.37 0.94
N HIS A 87 14.13 7.06 0.29
CA HIS A 87 12.97 7.93 0.33
C HIS A 87 12.33 7.91 1.72
N LYS A 88 11.82 9.04 2.16
CA LYS A 88 11.05 9.15 3.40
C LYS A 88 9.65 8.55 3.24
N TYR A 89 9.07 8.14 4.34
CA TYR A 89 7.69 7.65 4.39
C TYR A 89 6.72 8.74 4.84
N LYS A 90 5.56 8.78 4.22
CA LYS A 90 4.37 9.44 4.76
C LYS A 90 3.63 8.42 5.62
N MET A 91 3.36 8.78 6.87
CA MET A 91 2.63 7.95 7.83
C MET A 91 1.24 8.52 8.03
N ILE A 92 0.22 7.69 7.80
CA ILE A 92 -1.18 8.07 7.98
C ILE A 92 -1.75 7.22 9.11
N HIS A 93 -1.87 7.83 10.29
CA HIS A 93 -2.36 7.20 11.51
C HIS A 93 -3.88 7.14 11.53
N GLN A 94 -4.43 6.32 12.41
CA GLN A 94 -5.89 6.16 12.59
C GLN A 94 -6.62 7.48 12.84
N GLY A 95 -6.00 8.41 13.56
CA GLY A 95 -6.56 9.74 13.83
C GLY A 95 -6.80 10.60 12.59
N TYR A 96 -6.20 10.25 11.45
CA TYR A 96 -6.46 10.93 10.17
C TYR A 96 -7.87 10.65 9.62
N GLY A 97 -8.50 9.55 10.09
CA GLY A 97 -9.90 9.23 9.80
C GLY A 97 -10.13 8.47 8.49
N TYR A 98 -9.15 7.71 8.01
CA TYR A 98 -9.35 6.78 6.91
C TYR A 98 -9.83 5.43 7.44
N ASP A 99 -10.98 4.99 6.97
CA ASP A 99 -11.59 3.70 7.29
C ASP A 99 -11.84 2.92 5.99
N LEU A 100 -11.00 1.91 5.74
CA LEU A 100 -11.04 1.12 4.52
C LEU A 100 -12.37 0.39 4.36
N GLU A 101 -12.91 -0.20 5.44
CA GLU A 101 -14.18 -0.93 5.39
C GLU A 101 -15.33 -0.01 5.04
N LYS A 102 -15.36 1.18 5.63
CA LYS A 102 -16.36 2.20 5.33
C LYS A 102 -16.27 2.68 3.88
N GLU A 103 -15.05 2.88 3.36
CA GLU A 103 -14.86 3.28 1.97
C GLU A 103 -15.33 2.19 1.00
N LEU A 104 -15.01 0.92 1.28
CA LEU A 104 -15.48 -0.22 0.48
C LEU A 104 -17.02 -0.30 0.45
N SER A 105 -17.68 -0.03 1.57
CA SER A 105 -19.15 -0.09 1.67
C SER A 105 -19.89 0.93 0.81
N LYS A 106 -19.21 1.97 0.34
CA LYS A 106 -19.77 2.96 -0.57
C LYS A 106 -19.91 2.48 -2.02
N HIS A 107 -19.33 1.32 -2.34
CA HIS A 107 -19.30 0.77 -3.69
C HIS A 107 -20.08 -0.55 -3.76
N PRO A 108 -20.76 -0.81 -4.89
CA PRO A 108 -21.53 -2.05 -5.08
C PRO A 108 -20.60 -3.22 -5.46
N LEU A 109 -19.74 -3.63 -4.54
CA LEU A 109 -18.79 -4.71 -4.72
C LEU A 109 -19.41 -6.04 -4.36
N LYS A 110 -19.36 -7.00 -5.28
CA LYS A 110 -19.87 -8.35 -5.08
C LYS A 110 -19.13 -9.10 -3.98
N GLU A 111 -17.84 -8.82 -3.84
CA GLU A 111 -16.96 -9.41 -2.81
C GLU A 111 -17.38 -9.07 -1.37
N LEU A 112 -18.17 -8.03 -1.17
CA LEU A 112 -18.69 -7.64 0.16
C LEU A 112 -19.88 -8.49 0.63
N ASN A 113 -20.49 -9.28 -0.26
CA ASN A 113 -21.63 -10.12 0.05
C ASN A 113 -21.27 -11.40 0.81
N ASP A 114 -20.00 -11.77 0.80
CA ASP A 114 -19.47 -12.94 1.48
C ASP A 114 -18.33 -12.54 2.41
N GLN A 115 -18.39 -12.99 3.67
CA GLN A 115 -17.43 -12.59 4.71
C GLN A 115 -15.99 -12.98 4.36
N VAL A 116 -15.78 -14.18 3.80
CA VAL A 116 -14.45 -14.65 3.44
C VAL A 116 -13.85 -13.83 2.31
N SER A 117 -14.65 -13.52 1.30
CA SER A 117 -14.25 -12.66 0.16
C SER A 117 -13.96 -11.23 0.61
N LYS A 118 -14.76 -10.69 1.50
CA LYS A 118 -14.57 -9.37 2.10
C LYS A 118 -13.24 -9.29 2.87
N GLU A 119 -12.97 -10.24 3.74
CA GLU A 119 -11.72 -10.28 4.50
C GLU A 119 -10.48 -10.45 3.62
N ARG A 120 -10.58 -11.28 2.60
CA ARG A 120 -9.51 -11.46 1.60
C ARG A 120 -9.22 -10.15 0.86
N LEU A 121 -10.27 -9.45 0.43
CA LEU A 121 -10.17 -8.15 -0.23
C LEU A 121 -9.51 -7.12 0.69
N MET A 122 -9.96 -7.00 1.93
CA MET A 122 -9.41 -6.06 2.90
C MET A 122 -7.93 -6.33 3.17
N ARG A 123 -7.55 -7.58 3.44
CA ARG A 123 -6.13 -7.95 3.64
C ARG A 123 -5.26 -7.65 2.42
N SER A 124 -5.79 -7.87 1.22
CA SER A 124 -5.08 -7.56 -0.02
C SER A 124 -4.84 -6.06 -0.17
N LEU A 125 -5.84 -5.23 0.07
CA LEU A 125 -5.73 -3.78 0.02
C LEU A 125 -4.81 -3.20 1.10
N GLU A 126 -4.84 -3.77 2.30
CA GLU A 126 -3.93 -3.40 3.39
C GLU A 126 -2.46 -3.70 3.08
N ARG A 127 -2.19 -4.74 2.28
CA ARG A 127 -0.84 -5.03 1.75
C ARG A 127 -0.42 -4.10 0.60
N GLY A 128 -1.27 -3.19 0.20
CA GLY A 128 -1.03 -2.24 -0.89
C GLY A 128 -1.27 -2.80 -2.28
N ASN A 129 -1.95 -3.95 -2.41
CA ASN A 129 -2.23 -4.55 -3.71
C ASN A 129 -3.26 -3.74 -4.49
N LEU A 130 -3.06 -3.73 -5.79
CA LEU A 130 -4.10 -3.43 -6.76
C LEU A 130 -4.93 -4.71 -6.95
N HIS A 131 -6.20 -4.70 -6.51
CA HIS A 131 -7.03 -5.90 -6.43
C HIS A 131 -8.18 -5.83 -7.42
N GLN A 132 -8.39 -6.93 -8.19
CA GLN A 132 -9.53 -7.03 -9.09
C GLN A 132 -10.81 -7.32 -8.32
N VAL A 133 -11.85 -6.53 -8.58
CA VAL A 133 -13.16 -6.64 -7.96
C VAL A 133 -14.27 -6.65 -9.01
N THR A 134 -15.46 -7.04 -8.60
CA THR A 134 -16.65 -7.05 -9.43
C THR A 134 -17.63 -5.98 -8.94
N PHE A 135 -17.87 -4.97 -9.76
CA PHE A 135 -18.92 -3.98 -9.54
C PHE A 135 -20.24 -4.54 -10.05
N ALA A 136 -21.15 -4.80 -9.14
CA ALA A 136 -22.50 -5.27 -9.47
C ALA A 136 -23.42 -4.09 -9.80
N LYS A 137 -23.87 -3.98 -11.03
CA LYS A 137 -24.86 -3.02 -11.50
C LYS A 137 -26.20 -3.73 -11.78
N ALA A 138 -27.28 -2.97 -11.95
CA ALA A 138 -28.62 -3.51 -12.12
C ALA A 138 -28.76 -4.47 -13.33
N ASP A 139 -28.00 -4.21 -14.40
CA ASP A 139 -28.07 -4.91 -15.69
C ASP A 139 -26.78 -5.65 -16.09
N ARG A 140 -25.67 -5.42 -15.38
CA ARG A 140 -24.36 -6.01 -15.70
C ARG A 140 -23.41 -6.05 -14.53
N GLU A 141 -22.37 -6.86 -14.68
CA GLU A 141 -21.19 -6.88 -13.78
C GLU A 141 -19.96 -6.37 -14.53
N ASP A 142 -19.25 -5.43 -13.93
CA ASP A 142 -17.99 -4.91 -14.48
C ASP A 142 -16.81 -5.37 -13.62
N LYS A 143 -15.77 -5.92 -14.26
CA LYS A 143 -14.48 -6.20 -13.62
C LYS A 143 -13.64 -4.94 -13.59
N MET A 144 -13.24 -4.53 -12.41
CA MET A 144 -12.43 -3.33 -12.17
C MET A 144 -11.32 -3.64 -11.17
N PHE A 145 -10.36 -2.73 -11.06
CA PHE A 145 -9.28 -2.81 -10.09
C PHE A 145 -9.39 -1.67 -9.09
N ILE A 146 -9.14 -1.96 -7.84
CA ILE A 146 -9.13 -0.95 -6.79
C ILE A 146 -7.84 -1.01 -5.97
N GLU A 147 -7.45 0.12 -5.40
CA GLU A 147 -6.39 0.26 -4.42
C GLU A 147 -6.80 1.23 -3.33
N ALA A 148 -6.25 1.05 -2.13
CA ALA A 148 -6.48 1.96 -1.02
C ALA A 148 -5.74 3.29 -1.25
N SER A 149 -6.42 4.40 -1.00
CA SER A 149 -5.85 5.75 -1.06
C SER A 149 -6.10 6.51 0.25
N PRO A 150 -5.37 6.14 1.34
CA PRO A 150 -5.64 6.68 2.66
C PRO A 150 -5.38 8.18 2.76
N LYS A 151 -4.39 8.72 2.06
CA LYS A 151 -4.10 10.15 2.04
C LYS A 151 -5.27 10.97 1.52
N LYS A 152 -5.96 10.47 0.50
CA LYS A 152 -7.10 11.14 -0.13
C LYS A 152 -8.44 10.72 0.48
N LYS A 153 -8.44 9.76 1.41
CA LYS A 153 -9.60 9.21 2.11
C LYS A 153 -10.65 8.54 1.20
N TYR A 154 -10.19 7.90 0.11
CA TYR A 154 -11.06 7.13 -0.78
C TYR A 154 -10.34 5.90 -1.37
N LEU A 155 -10.96 5.24 -2.33
CA LEU A 155 -10.38 4.18 -3.14
C LEU A 155 -10.05 4.71 -4.53
N ASN A 156 -8.88 4.41 -5.04
CA ASN A 156 -8.61 4.56 -6.47
C ASN A 156 -9.24 3.40 -7.23
N VAL A 157 -10.01 3.71 -8.26
CA VAL A 157 -10.70 2.74 -9.10
C VAL A 157 -10.14 2.83 -10.52
N TYR A 158 -9.82 1.67 -11.10
CA TYR A 158 -9.31 1.54 -12.47
C TYR A 158 -10.21 0.58 -13.25
N ASN A 159 -10.40 0.85 -14.55
CA ASN A 159 -11.12 -0.07 -15.43
C ASN A 159 -10.25 -1.31 -15.77
N SER A 160 -10.80 -2.25 -16.54
CA SER A 160 -10.08 -3.47 -16.95
C SER A 160 -8.79 -3.20 -17.76
N ASN A 161 -8.66 -2.02 -18.37
CA ASN A 161 -7.46 -1.56 -19.08
C ASN A 161 -6.50 -0.78 -18.16
N LEU A 162 -6.70 -0.79 -16.85
CA LEU A 162 -5.91 -0.08 -15.84
C LEU A 162 -5.91 1.45 -16.02
N LYS A 163 -6.93 2.00 -16.64
CA LYS A 163 -7.16 3.45 -16.69
C LYS A 163 -8.00 3.90 -15.51
N LYS A 164 -7.55 4.96 -14.84
CA LYS A 164 -8.23 5.48 -13.66
C LYS A 164 -9.65 5.97 -14.00
N VAL A 165 -10.61 5.54 -13.18
CA VAL A 165 -11.99 6.00 -13.24
C VAL A 165 -12.20 7.05 -12.14
N PHE A 166 -12.55 8.28 -12.53
CA PHE A 166 -12.81 9.36 -11.58
C PHE A 166 -14.15 9.15 -10.88
N GLN A 167 -14.14 9.29 -9.55
CA GLN A 167 -15.34 9.24 -8.73
C GLN A 167 -15.93 10.65 -8.56
N GLU A 168 -17.23 10.74 -8.26
CA GLU A 168 -17.91 12.02 -8.06
C GLU A 168 -17.25 12.90 -6.99
N ASN A 169 -16.71 12.29 -5.95
CA ASN A 169 -16.02 13.00 -4.87
C ASN A 169 -14.69 13.64 -5.31
N GLU A 170 -14.02 13.08 -6.33
CA GLU A 170 -12.82 13.67 -6.92
C GLU A 170 -13.15 14.90 -7.77
N ARG A 171 -14.32 14.92 -8.42
CA ARG A 171 -14.77 16.04 -9.25
C ARG A 171 -15.08 17.28 -8.41
N LYS A 172 -15.62 17.10 -7.19
CA LYS A 172 -15.91 18.23 -6.29
C LYS A 172 -14.63 18.91 -5.77
N GLY A 173 -13.56 18.13 -5.48
CA GLY A 173 -12.29 18.71 -5.03
C GLY A 173 -11.53 19.51 -6.10
N VAL A 174 -11.78 19.23 -7.38
CA VAL A 174 -11.18 19.97 -8.50
C VAL A 174 -11.92 21.28 -8.77
N GLN A 175 -13.19 21.37 -8.38
CA GLN A 175 -13.99 22.59 -8.56
C GLN A 175 -13.83 23.59 -7.40
N GLU A 176 -13.35 23.16 -6.23
CA GLU A 176 -13.11 24.02 -5.06
C GLU A 176 -11.65 24.50 -4.95
N ALA A 177 -10.79 24.06 -5.83
CA ALA A 177 -9.41 24.50 -5.95
C ALA A 177 -9.27 25.50 -7.11
#